data_e89eacb89a64c7bb13f7f8a63995dfd5
#
_entry.id   e89eacb89a64c7bb13f7f8a63995dfd5
#
_cell.length_a   1.000
_cell.length_b   1.000
_cell.length_c   1.000
_cell.angle_alpha   90.00
_cell.angle_beta   90.00
_cell.angle_gamma   90.00
#
_symmetry.space_group_name_H-M   'P 1'
#
loop_
_entity.id
_entity.type
_entity.pdbx_description
1 polymer ?
#
loop_
_entity_poly.entity_id
_entity_poly.type
_entity_poly.pdbx_seq_one_letter_code
_entity_poly.pdbx_strand_id
1 'polypeptide(L)'
;GLSPLGKAAVPALEEAGILLDVSHLNDAGFRDVLEAARKPFVASHSNARAVCPHLRNLEDWQIREMVRRRCLIGLNFSNGFLRNDGEKADFSHILRHTEHFLTLEAGDCLALGSDFDGTSLPPCLDSCEKMLDLGAALAAAFGRETAENILWRNAQAFFRANLP
;
A
#
# COMPACT_ATOMS: atom_id res chain seq x y z
N GLY A 1 -1.75 -13.32 -15.19
CA GLY A 1 -0.38 -13.49 -14.69
C GLY A 1 0.65 -12.89 -15.64
N LEU A 2 1.91 -12.99 -15.25
CA LEU A 2 3.03 -12.50 -16.05
C LEU A 2 3.28 -13.42 -17.26
N SER A 3 3.74 -12.83 -18.36
CA SER A 3 4.28 -13.60 -19.49
C SER A 3 5.61 -14.29 -19.10
N PRO A 4 6.12 -15.27 -19.89
CA PRO A 4 7.44 -15.84 -19.65
C PRO A 4 8.56 -14.79 -19.57
N LEU A 5 8.49 -13.74 -20.40
CA LEU A 5 9.41 -12.61 -20.35
C LEU A 5 9.24 -11.81 -19.05
N GLY A 6 8.00 -11.57 -18.61
CA GLY A 6 7.73 -10.88 -17.34
C GLY A 6 8.29 -11.63 -16.14
N LYS A 7 8.14 -12.96 -16.10
CA LYS A 7 8.73 -13.80 -15.04
C LYS A 7 10.27 -13.74 -15.04
N ALA A 8 10.89 -13.75 -16.22
CA ALA A 8 12.34 -13.60 -16.33
C ALA A 8 12.83 -12.18 -16.00
N ALA A 9 12.02 -11.16 -16.21
CA ALA A 9 12.36 -9.79 -15.90
C ALA A 9 12.44 -9.51 -14.38
N VAL A 10 11.64 -10.20 -13.55
CA VAL A 10 11.62 -9.99 -12.10
C VAL A 10 13.03 -10.08 -11.47
N PRO A 11 13.78 -11.20 -11.58
CA PRO A 11 15.11 -11.27 -11.01
C PRO A 11 16.10 -10.31 -11.69
N ALA A 12 15.97 -10.05 -12.99
CA ALA A 12 16.84 -9.10 -13.68
C ALA A 12 16.69 -7.66 -13.19
N LEU A 13 15.45 -7.24 -12.90
CA LEU A 13 15.17 -5.93 -12.29
C LEU A 13 15.76 -5.83 -10.87
N GLU A 14 15.62 -6.89 -10.08
CA GLU A 14 16.22 -6.95 -8.74
C GLU A 14 17.75 -6.87 -8.77
N GLU A 15 18.39 -7.54 -9.75
CA GLU A 15 19.84 -7.49 -9.96
C GLU A 15 20.30 -6.10 -10.40
N ALA A 16 19.49 -5.38 -11.18
CA ALA A 16 19.72 -3.99 -11.56
C ALA A 16 19.46 -2.97 -10.44
N GLY A 17 19.05 -3.41 -9.24
CA GLY A 17 18.74 -2.52 -8.12
C GLY A 17 17.38 -1.81 -8.25
N ILE A 18 16.50 -2.32 -9.12
CA ILE A 18 15.16 -1.76 -9.33
C ILE A 18 14.19 -2.43 -8.36
N LEU A 19 13.47 -1.62 -7.60
CA LEU A 19 12.41 -2.06 -6.70
C LEU A 19 11.13 -2.35 -7.50
N LEU A 20 10.57 -3.54 -7.30
CA LEU A 20 9.33 -3.93 -7.97
C LEU A 20 8.11 -3.30 -7.29
N ASP A 21 7.13 -2.86 -8.08
CA ASP A 21 5.84 -2.38 -7.59
C ASP A 21 4.70 -3.26 -8.14
N VAL A 22 3.85 -3.75 -7.24
CA VAL A 22 2.75 -4.65 -7.58
C VAL A 22 1.38 -3.96 -7.61
N SER A 23 1.30 -2.66 -7.37
CA SER A 23 0.03 -1.93 -7.22
C SER A 23 -0.94 -2.04 -8.40
N HIS A 24 -0.47 -2.26 -9.63
CA HIS A 24 -1.34 -2.43 -10.80
C HIS A 24 -1.45 -3.88 -11.28
N LEU A 25 -0.84 -4.82 -10.61
CA LEU A 25 -0.94 -6.23 -11.00
C LEU A 25 -2.30 -6.82 -10.60
N ASN A 26 -2.80 -7.73 -11.44
CA ASN A 26 -3.89 -8.61 -11.05
C ASN A 26 -3.39 -9.70 -10.09
N ASP A 27 -4.32 -10.42 -9.43
CA ASP A 27 -3.97 -11.43 -8.43
C ASP A 27 -3.05 -12.54 -8.99
N ALA A 28 -3.19 -12.91 -10.26
CA ALA A 28 -2.31 -13.88 -10.92
C ALA A 28 -0.89 -13.32 -11.12
N GLY A 29 -0.76 -12.06 -11.54
CA GLY A 29 0.53 -11.37 -11.65
C GLY A 29 1.22 -11.20 -10.31
N PHE A 30 0.45 -10.89 -9.27
CA PHE A 30 0.95 -10.82 -7.90
C PHE A 30 1.54 -12.18 -7.45
N ARG A 31 0.84 -13.31 -7.72
CA ARG A 31 1.37 -14.65 -7.43
C ARG A 31 2.68 -14.94 -8.17
N ASP A 32 2.72 -14.60 -9.47
CA ASP A 32 3.93 -14.77 -10.27
C ASP A 32 5.12 -13.96 -9.72
N VAL A 33 4.88 -12.73 -9.22
CA VAL A 33 5.92 -11.94 -8.53
C VAL A 33 6.33 -12.61 -7.23
N LEU A 34 5.38 -13.09 -6.41
CA LEU A 34 5.71 -13.82 -5.18
C LEU A 34 6.60 -15.04 -5.43
N GLU A 35 6.39 -15.76 -6.53
CA GLU A 35 7.19 -16.95 -6.88
C GLU A 35 8.59 -16.56 -7.39
N ALA A 36 8.69 -15.47 -8.15
CA ALA A 36 9.93 -15.09 -8.83
C ALA A 36 10.82 -14.15 -8.01
N ALA A 37 10.24 -13.26 -7.18
CA ALA A 37 10.97 -12.26 -6.43
C ALA A 37 11.72 -12.86 -5.24
N ARG A 38 12.98 -12.47 -5.08
CA ARG A 38 13.88 -12.85 -3.98
C ARG A 38 14.04 -11.75 -2.94
N LYS A 39 13.79 -10.49 -3.33
CA LYS A 39 13.88 -9.30 -2.48
C LYS A 39 12.49 -8.82 -2.08
N PRO A 40 12.36 -8.02 -1.01
CA PRO A 40 11.13 -7.30 -0.72
C PRO A 40 10.75 -6.36 -1.87
N PHE A 41 9.45 -6.15 -2.06
CA PHE A 41 8.89 -5.28 -3.09
C PHE A 41 7.83 -4.35 -2.48
N VAL A 42 7.22 -3.49 -3.25
CA VAL A 42 6.20 -2.55 -2.78
C VAL A 42 4.84 -2.79 -3.44
N ALA A 43 3.77 -2.51 -2.73
CA ALA A 43 2.50 -2.07 -3.29
C ALA A 43 2.39 -0.58 -3.00
N SER A 44 2.87 0.25 -3.92
CA SER A 44 3.06 1.69 -3.66
C SER A 44 1.77 2.41 -3.29
N HIS A 45 0.60 1.95 -3.79
CA HIS A 45 -0.71 2.55 -3.55
C HIS A 45 -1.83 1.50 -3.66
N SER A 46 -2.10 0.76 -2.57
CA SER A 46 -3.11 -0.31 -2.55
C SER A 46 -3.78 -0.40 -1.18
N ASN A 47 -5.10 -0.56 -1.17
CA ASN A 47 -5.91 -0.68 0.03
C ASN A 47 -6.31 -2.14 0.31
N ALA A 48 -7.19 -2.38 1.30
CA ALA A 48 -7.67 -3.71 1.67
C ALA A 48 -8.99 -4.03 0.96
N ARG A 49 -9.05 -5.16 0.23
CA ARG A 49 -10.24 -5.61 -0.52
C ARG A 49 -11.36 -6.05 0.41
N ALA A 50 -11.04 -6.53 1.60
CA ALA A 50 -12.03 -6.87 2.62
C ALA A 50 -12.82 -5.64 3.11
N VAL A 51 -12.23 -4.44 3.07
CA VAL A 51 -12.89 -3.19 3.47
C VAL A 51 -13.65 -2.55 2.31
N CYS A 52 -13.04 -2.53 1.12
CA CYS A 52 -13.65 -2.04 -0.10
C CYS A 52 -13.41 -3.07 -1.22
N PRO A 53 -14.44 -3.79 -1.69
CA PRO A 53 -14.30 -4.91 -2.63
C PRO A 53 -14.03 -4.44 -4.06
N HIS A 54 -12.88 -3.79 -4.25
CA HIS A 54 -12.39 -3.35 -5.54
C HIS A 54 -11.16 -4.17 -5.96
N LEU A 55 -11.06 -4.55 -7.25
CA LEU A 55 -9.99 -5.43 -7.76
C LEU A 55 -8.58 -4.83 -7.64
N ARG A 56 -8.47 -3.51 -7.49
CA ARG A 56 -7.20 -2.81 -7.26
C ARG A 56 -6.72 -2.96 -5.81
N ASN A 57 -7.59 -3.35 -4.88
CA ASN A 57 -7.27 -3.55 -3.48
C ASN A 57 -6.73 -4.96 -3.24
N LEU A 58 -5.84 -5.09 -2.25
CA LEU A 58 -5.19 -6.33 -1.87
C LEU A 58 -6.15 -7.26 -1.11
N GLU A 59 -6.11 -8.53 -1.43
CA GLU A 59 -6.71 -9.61 -0.62
C GLU A 59 -5.90 -9.82 0.65
N ASP A 60 -6.53 -10.33 1.71
CA ASP A 60 -5.86 -10.60 2.99
C ASP A 60 -4.65 -11.53 2.87
N TRP A 61 -4.70 -12.53 1.97
CA TRP A 61 -3.56 -13.41 1.73
C TRP A 61 -2.37 -12.66 1.11
N GLN A 62 -2.63 -11.67 0.23
CA GLN A 62 -1.58 -10.83 -0.36
C GLN A 62 -0.93 -9.96 0.72
N ILE A 63 -1.75 -9.35 1.59
CA ILE A 63 -1.27 -8.54 2.71
C ILE A 63 -0.38 -9.38 3.63
N ARG A 64 -0.83 -10.58 4.04
CA ARG A 64 -0.03 -11.48 4.89
C ARG A 64 1.30 -11.88 4.25
N GLU A 65 1.31 -12.17 2.94
CA GLU A 65 2.55 -12.47 2.22
C GLU A 65 3.51 -11.27 2.18
N MET A 66 2.98 -10.05 1.98
CA MET A 66 3.78 -8.83 2.03
C MET A 66 4.36 -8.58 3.43
N VAL A 67 3.59 -8.79 4.49
CA VAL A 67 4.08 -8.71 5.88
C VAL A 67 5.20 -9.72 6.12
N ARG A 68 4.97 -10.99 5.76
CA ARG A 68 5.97 -12.07 5.92
C ARG A 68 7.29 -11.75 5.24
N ARG A 69 7.25 -11.08 4.08
CA ARG A 69 8.41 -10.68 3.28
C ARG A 69 8.98 -9.31 3.65
N ARG A 70 8.39 -8.61 4.62
CA ARG A 70 8.78 -7.25 5.00
C ARG A 70 8.72 -6.27 3.80
N CYS A 71 7.72 -6.43 2.95
CA CYS A 71 7.38 -5.53 1.87
C CYS A 71 6.77 -4.23 2.41
N LEU A 72 6.62 -3.21 1.54
CA LEU A 72 5.95 -1.96 1.92
C LEU A 72 4.59 -1.85 1.23
N ILE A 73 3.57 -1.41 1.94
CA ILE A 73 2.21 -1.19 1.44
C ILE A 73 1.83 0.27 1.66
N GLY A 74 1.60 1.01 0.58
CA GLY A 74 1.14 2.39 0.63
C GLY A 74 -0.38 2.49 0.55
N LEU A 75 -1.03 3.15 1.52
CA LEU A 75 -2.46 3.45 1.49
C LEU A 75 -2.80 4.38 0.32
N ASN A 76 -3.70 3.95 -0.55
CA ASN A 76 -4.20 4.73 -1.68
C ASN A 76 -5.35 5.64 -1.23
N PHE A 77 -5.40 6.88 -1.72
CA PHE A 77 -6.44 7.86 -1.36
C PHE A 77 -7.55 7.97 -2.41
N SER A 78 -7.53 7.15 -3.46
CA SER A 78 -8.61 7.14 -4.46
C SER A 78 -9.97 6.90 -3.83
N ASN A 79 -10.94 7.77 -4.12
CA ASN A 79 -12.32 7.60 -3.65
C ASN A 79 -12.85 6.20 -3.93
N GLY A 80 -12.68 5.68 -5.15
CA GLY A 80 -13.20 4.38 -5.57
C GLY A 80 -12.50 3.18 -4.93
N PHE A 81 -11.32 3.35 -4.33
CA PHE A 81 -10.58 2.28 -3.65
C PHE A 81 -10.74 2.34 -2.13
N LEU A 82 -11.21 3.48 -1.61
CA LEU A 82 -11.58 3.65 -0.21
C LEU A 82 -13.03 3.22 0.06
N ARG A 83 -13.92 3.50 -0.90
CA ARG A 83 -15.32 3.07 -0.93
C ARG A 83 -15.79 2.94 -2.38
N ASN A 84 -16.70 2.01 -2.66
CA ASN A 84 -17.12 1.68 -4.02
C ASN A 84 -18.63 1.94 -4.30
N ASP A 85 -19.25 2.79 -3.50
CA ASP A 85 -20.68 3.16 -3.63
C ASP A 85 -20.92 4.43 -4.46
N GLY A 86 -19.86 5.00 -5.02
CA GLY A 86 -19.90 6.21 -5.85
C GLY A 86 -19.84 7.53 -5.08
N GLU A 87 -19.84 7.47 -3.74
CA GLU A 87 -19.75 8.65 -2.88
C GLU A 87 -18.30 9.04 -2.60
N LYS A 88 -18.11 10.26 -2.11
CA LYS A 88 -16.78 10.75 -1.71
C LYS A 88 -16.37 10.15 -0.37
N ALA A 89 -15.13 9.69 -0.30
CA ALA A 89 -14.54 9.20 0.94
C ALA A 89 -14.15 10.35 1.88
N ASP A 90 -13.85 10.01 3.12
CA ASP A 90 -13.32 10.86 4.16
C ASP A 90 -12.26 10.11 4.99
N PHE A 91 -11.74 10.74 6.05
CA PHE A 91 -10.74 10.11 6.92
C PHE A 91 -11.22 8.79 7.55
N SER A 92 -12.52 8.64 7.85
CA SER A 92 -13.02 7.40 8.44
C SER A 92 -12.80 6.19 7.55
N HIS A 93 -12.79 6.38 6.23
CA HIS A 93 -12.53 5.31 5.26
C HIS A 93 -11.05 4.92 5.27
N ILE A 94 -10.12 5.90 5.33
CA ILE A 94 -8.69 5.62 5.50
C ILE A 94 -8.44 4.87 6.82
N LEU A 95 -9.05 5.32 7.92
CA LEU A 95 -8.89 4.70 9.24
C LEU A 95 -9.38 3.25 9.23
N ARG A 96 -10.51 2.94 8.57
CA ARG A 96 -11.00 1.56 8.44
C ARG A 96 -10.04 0.65 7.67
N HIS A 97 -9.45 1.14 6.58
CA HIS A 97 -8.42 0.39 5.88
C HIS A 97 -7.18 0.19 6.75
N THR A 98 -6.73 1.24 7.43
CA THR A 98 -5.60 1.18 8.37
C THR A 98 -5.86 0.15 9.47
N GLU A 99 -7.03 0.19 10.12
CA GLU A 99 -7.42 -0.76 11.15
C GLU A 99 -7.36 -2.20 10.63
N HIS A 100 -7.91 -2.46 9.43
CA HIS A 100 -7.86 -3.78 8.83
C HIS A 100 -6.41 -4.26 8.60
N PHE A 101 -5.53 -3.42 8.07
CA PHE A 101 -4.11 -3.73 7.92
C PHE A 101 -3.45 -4.06 9.25
N LEU A 102 -3.76 -3.31 10.32
CA LEU A 102 -3.22 -3.56 11.66
C LEU A 102 -3.70 -4.90 12.23
N THR A 103 -4.95 -5.33 11.95
CA THR A 103 -5.43 -6.68 12.35
C THR A 103 -4.69 -7.82 11.64
N LEU A 104 -4.04 -7.53 10.52
CA LEU A 104 -3.21 -8.47 9.75
C LEU A 104 -1.71 -8.31 10.06
N GLU A 105 -1.36 -7.65 11.17
CA GLU A 105 0.02 -7.42 11.63
C GLU A 105 0.88 -6.59 10.66
N ALA A 106 0.25 -5.76 9.81
CA ALA A 106 0.96 -4.96 8.81
C ALA A 106 1.51 -3.62 9.35
N GLY A 107 1.52 -3.40 10.67
CA GLY A 107 1.92 -2.13 11.28
C GLY A 107 3.30 -1.62 10.86
N ASP A 108 4.27 -2.51 10.70
CA ASP A 108 5.64 -2.18 10.28
C ASP A 108 5.82 -2.12 8.75
N CYS A 109 4.79 -2.49 7.99
CA CYS A 109 4.80 -2.53 6.53
C CYS A 109 3.92 -1.45 5.89
N LEU A 110 3.09 -0.76 6.68
CA LEU A 110 2.10 0.19 6.19
C LEU A 110 2.69 1.59 6.09
N ALA A 111 2.42 2.26 4.98
CA ALA A 111 2.83 3.64 4.71
C ALA A 111 1.72 4.39 3.97
N LEU A 112 1.99 5.63 3.55
CA LEU A 112 1.09 6.41 2.71
C LEU A 112 1.54 6.31 1.25
N GLY A 113 0.60 5.97 0.37
CA GLY A 113 0.81 5.81 -1.07
C GLY A 113 -0.05 6.73 -1.93
N SER A 114 -0.65 7.70 -1.35
CA SER A 114 -1.57 8.75 -1.83
C SER A 114 -2.24 8.56 -3.20
N ASP A 115 -1.46 8.38 -4.25
CA ASP A 115 -1.88 8.42 -5.66
C ASP A 115 -2.30 9.85 -6.08
N PHE A 116 -1.65 10.89 -5.49
CA PHE A 116 -1.85 12.28 -5.91
C PHE A 116 -1.61 12.41 -7.40
N ASP A 117 -2.40 13.27 -8.06
CA ASP A 117 -2.40 13.52 -9.50
C ASP A 117 -2.79 12.33 -10.39
N GLY A 118 -2.88 11.10 -9.84
CA GLY A 118 -3.23 9.88 -10.58
C GLY A 118 -4.72 9.50 -10.47
N THR A 119 -5.47 10.07 -9.53
CA THR A 119 -6.84 9.65 -9.25
C THR A 119 -7.74 10.77 -8.72
N SER A 120 -9.04 10.46 -8.58
CA SER A 120 -9.99 11.33 -7.89
C SER A 120 -9.88 11.17 -6.39
N LEU A 121 -9.45 12.22 -5.70
CA LEU A 121 -9.20 12.25 -4.26
C LEU A 121 -10.43 12.71 -3.47
N PRO A 122 -10.58 12.29 -2.21
CA PRO A 122 -11.59 12.84 -1.31
C PRO A 122 -11.26 14.29 -0.96
N PRO A 123 -12.28 15.16 -0.74
CA PRO A 123 -12.06 16.57 -0.43
C PRO A 123 -11.21 16.82 0.83
N CYS A 124 -11.15 15.86 1.76
CA CYS A 124 -10.32 15.94 2.95
C CYS A 124 -8.84 15.61 2.71
N LEU A 125 -8.47 15.09 1.51
CA LEU A 125 -7.12 14.65 1.13
C LEU A 125 -6.72 15.07 -0.29
N ASP A 126 -7.29 16.15 -0.81
CA ASP A 126 -7.03 16.61 -2.18
C ASP A 126 -5.81 17.53 -2.31
N SER A 127 -5.07 17.75 -1.21
CA SER A 127 -3.83 18.52 -1.19
C SER A 127 -2.85 18.04 -0.12
N CYS A 128 -1.56 18.35 -0.30
CA CYS A 128 -0.52 18.02 0.68
C CYS A 128 -0.72 18.72 2.03
N GLU A 129 -1.34 19.89 2.08
CA GLU A 129 -1.63 20.61 3.32
C GLU A 129 -2.53 19.80 4.25
N LYS A 130 -3.49 19.03 3.68
CA LYS A 130 -4.42 18.19 4.42
C LYS A 130 -3.80 16.92 5.01
N MET A 131 -2.55 16.63 4.68
CA MET A 131 -1.80 15.51 5.28
C MET A 131 -1.56 15.70 6.78
N LEU A 132 -1.51 16.93 7.27
CA LEU A 132 -1.42 17.21 8.73
C LEU A 132 -2.67 16.74 9.46
N ASP A 133 -3.85 16.97 8.88
CA ASP A 133 -5.13 16.54 9.44
C ASP A 133 -5.25 15.01 9.45
N LEU A 134 -4.79 14.34 8.37
CA LEU A 134 -4.70 12.89 8.33
C LEU A 134 -3.77 12.35 9.43
N GLY A 135 -2.61 12.99 9.63
CA GLY A 135 -1.68 12.63 10.70
C GLY A 135 -2.32 12.73 12.08
N ALA A 136 -3.08 13.80 12.34
CA ALA A 136 -3.83 13.97 13.56
C ALA A 136 -4.92 12.90 13.74
N ALA A 137 -5.66 12.56 12.68
CA ALA A 137 -6.69 11.53 12.70
C ALA A 137 -6.10 10.12 12.99
N LEU A 138 -4.98 9.77 12.35
CA LEU A 138 -4.25 8.51 12.61
C LEU A 138 -3.75 8.45 14.06
N ALA A 139 -3.17 9.53 14.58
CA ALA A 139 -2.68 9.59 15.95
C ALA A 139 -3.80 9.48 17.00
N ALA A 140 -4.96 10.09 16.73
CA ALA A 140 -6.13 9.98 17.60
C ALA A 140 -6.72 8.56 17.61
N ALA A 141 -6.71 7.86 16.46
CA ALA A 141 -7.29 6.52 16.33
C ALA A 141 -6.36 5.40 16.83
N PHE A 142 -5.06 5.47 16.54
CA PHE A 142 -4.11 4.36 16.70
C PHE A 142 -2.91 4.68 17.60
N GLY A 143 -2.85 5.90 18.14
CA GLY A 143 -1.72 6.38 18.92
C GLY A 143 -0.61 6.99 18.07
N ARG A 144 0.20 7.86 18.70
CA ARG A 144 1.22 8.67 18.03
C ARG A 144 2.29 7.81 17.35
N GLU A 145 2.76 6.77 18.00
CA GLU A 145 3.82 5.90 17.48
C GLU A 145 3.38 5.21 16.19
N THR A 146 2.20 4.59 16.18
CA THR A 146 1.62 3.95 14.99
C THR A 146 1.43 4.96 13.86
N ALA A 147 0.91 6.16 14.16
CA ALA A 147 0.74 7.21 13.17
C ALA A 147 2.08 7.63 12.55
N GLU A 148 3.12 7.89 13.35
CA GLU A 148 4.45 8.25 12.85
C GLU A 148 5.09 7.12 12.02
N ASN A 149 4.87 5.86 12.39
CA ASN A 149 5.32 4.71 11.61
C ASN A 149 4.69 4.71 10.21
N ILE A 150 3.37 4.89 10.12
CA ILE A 150 2.63 4.93 8.85
C ILE A 150 2.98 6.17 8.03
N LEU A 151 3.09 7.34 8.67
CA LEU A 151 3.33 8.61 7.99
C LEU A 151 4.69 8.66 7.29
N TRP A 152 5.75 8.09 7.89
CA TRP A 152 7.07 8.25 7.33
C TRP A 152 8.12 7.19 7.73
N ARG A 153 8.09 6.64 8.99
CA ARG A 153 9.17 5.80 9.50
C ARG A 153 9.31 4.49 8.73
N ASN A 154 8.19 3.81 8.45
CA ASN A 154 8.18 2.54 7.74
C ASN A 154 8.74 2.70 6.32
N ALA A 155 8.27 3.70 5.58
CA ALA A 155 8.78 3.99 4.25
C ALA A 155 10.28 4.34 4.28
N GLN A 156 10.71 5.19 5.21
CA GLN A 156 12.12 5.54 5.36
C GLN A 156 12.99 4.32 5.67
N ALA A 157 12.57 3.47 6.61
CA ALA A 157 13.30 2.26 6.98
C ALA A 157 13.38 1.27 5.80
N PHE A 158 12.25 1.08 5.11
CA PHE A 158 12.18 0.19 3.95
C PHE A 158 13.12 0.63 2.83
N PHE A 159 13.05 1.90 2.42
CA PHE A 159 13.89 2.41 1.31
C PHE A 159 15.38 2.43 1.67
N ARG A 160 15.74 2.76 2.92
CA ARG A 160 17.13 2.67 3.37
C ARG A 160 17.71 1.25 3.33
N ALA A 161 16.87 0.25 3.57
CA ALA A 161 17.30 -1.15 3.59
C ALA A 161 17.32 -1.80 2.20
N ASN A 162 16.56 -1.30 1.23
CA ASN A 162 16.31 -2.00 -0.04
C ASN A 162 16.73 -1.23 -1.30
N LEU A 163 17.10 0.04 -1.19
CA LEU A 163 17.70 0.81 -2.28
C LEU A 163 19.24 0.87 -2.11
N PRO A 164 19.98 0.90 -3.24
CA PRO A 164 21.43 0.99 -3.22
C PRO A 164 21.94 2.31 -2.64
#